data_f22c73c2c92d9ca27ee9682b7106fe40
#
_entry.id   f22c73c2c92d9ca27ee9682b7106fe40
#
_cell.length_a   1.000
_cell.length_b   1.000
_cell.length_c   1.000
_cell.angle_alpha   90.00
_cell.angle_beta   90.00
_cell.angle_gamma   90.00
#
_symmetry.space_group_name_H-M   'P 1'
#
loop_
_entity.id
_entity.type
_entity.pdbx_description
1 polymer ?
#
loop_
_entity_poly.entity_id
_entity_poly.type
_entity_poly.pdbx_seq_one_letter_code
_entity_poly.pdbx_strand_id
1 'polypeptide(L)'
;MAPNRAMVRGTMIAAIASGLMLSACGGVRVPFTGGGDKKPKANVQQGIGVNGYLWRATLDTLSFMPLLTADPWGGVVNYDWYVNPQTPNERFKATVFILDTRLRADALNVTVTKEVKDAAGAWTSAPVAAQTETDLENAILTKARQLNLANAG
;
A
#
# COMPACT_ATOMS: atom_id res chain seq x y z
N MET A 1 -20.40 67.69 -18.62
CA MET A 1 -21.72 67.79 -19.20
C MET A 1 -22.60 66.69 -18.61
N ALA A 2 -23.35 67.01 -17.60
CA ALA A 2 -24.60 66.38 -17.26
C ALA A 2 -25.70 67.03 -18.12
N PRO A 3 -26.98 66.66 -18.09
CA PRO A 3 -27.78 65.88 -17.14
C PRO A 3 -28.76 64.89 -17.82
N ASN A 4 -29.65 64.16 -17.24
CA ASN A 4 -30.90 64.38 -16.50
C ASN A 4 -31.60 63.01 -16.24
N ARG A 5 -31.98 62.70 -15.10
CA ARG A 5 -33.30 62.80 -14.43
C ARG A 5 -34.53 62.48 -15.29
N ALA A 6 -35.21 61.38 -14.97
CA ALA A 6 -36.65 61.41 -14.83
C ALA A 6 -37.17 60.22 -13.98
N MET A 7 -37.74 60.61 -12.93
CA MET A 7 -38.57 59.98 -11.93
C MET A 7 -39.98 59.88 -12.47
N VAL A 8 -40.64 58.73 -12.44
CA VAL A 8 -42.11 58.65 -12.43
C VAL A 8 -42.59 57.68 -11.39
N ARG A 9 -43.43 58.27 -10.53
CA ARG A 9 -44.24 57.68 -9.47
C ARG A 9 -45.51 57.05 -10.07
N GLY A 10 -46.09 56.13 -9.36
CA GLY A 10 -47.53 55.77 -9.52
C GLY A 10 -47.78 54.36 -9.03
N THR A 11 -48.17 54.31 -7.82
CA THR A 11 -49.44 54.03 -7.14
C THR A 11 -49.93 52.57 -7.22
N MET A 12 -49.90 52.01 -6.05
CA MET A 12 -50.99 51.27 -5.32
C MET A 12 -52.03 50.60 -6.19
N ILE A 13 -52.30 49.35 -5.86
CA ILE A 13 -53.64 48.88 -5.34
C ILE A 13 -53.45 47.53 -4.65
N ALA A 14 -54.05 47.43 -3.49
CA ALA A 14 -54.17 46.25 -2.64
C ALA A 14 -55.33 45.37 -3.11
N ALA A 15 -55.29 44.10 -2.77
CA ALA A 15 -56.40 43.28 -2.26
C ALA A 15 -55.98 41.81 -2.28
N ILE A 16 -55.88 41.24 -1.11
CA ILE A 16 -56.80 40.35 -0.39
C ILE A 16 -56.67 38.89 -0.80
N ALA A 17 -56.07 38.17 0.13
CA ALA A 17 -56.65 37.14 0.97
C ALA A 17 -56.76 35.70 0.40
N SER A 18 -56.46 34.86 1.31
CA SER A 18 -56.88 33.45 1.48
C SER A 18 -56.12 32.43 0.65
N GLY A 19 -55.46 31.62 1.29
CA GLY A 19 -55.88 30.54 2.01
C GLY A 19 -54.83 29.42 2.08
N LEU A 20 -54.68 28.88 3.26
CA LEU A 20 -54.47 27.48 3.58
C LEU A 20 -53.07 26.89 3.21
N MET A 21 -52.21 26.81 4.25
CA MET A 21 -51.96 25.52 4.88
C MET A 21 -51.85 24.35 3.89
N LEU A 22 -50.69 23.87 3.72
CA LEU A 22 -50.28 22.49 4.01
C LEU A 22 -48.75 22.47 3.95
N SER A 23 -48.22 22.38 5.10
CA SER A 23 -47.61 21.19 5.65
C SER A 23 -46.33 20.76 4.98
N ALA A 24 -45.33 20.89 5.78
CA ALA A 24 -44.39 19.85 6.07
C ALA A 24 -43.85 19.09 4.85
N CYS A 25 -42.89 19.66 4.23
CA CYS A 25 -41.81 18.81 3.71
C CYS A 25 -40.59 19.11 4.58
N GLY A 26 -40.30 18.15 5.43
CA GLY A 26 -39.11 18.12 6.21
C GLY A 26 -37.91 18.43 5.35
N GLY A 27 -37.23 19.50 5.66
CA GLY A 27 -35.94 19.78 5.06
C GLY A 27 -35.05 18.59 5.32
N VAL A 28 -34.80 17.80 4.30
CA VAL A 28 -33.66 16.93 4.27
C VAL A 28 -32.47 17.87 4.34
N ARG A 29 -32.02 18.13 5.56
CA ARG A 29 -30.68 18.62 5.78
C ARG A 29 -29.76 17.54 5.26
N VAL A 30 -29.38 17.63 3.99
CA VAL A 30 -28.15 17.01 3.52
C VAL A 30 -27.02 17.76 4.26
N PRO A 31 -26.35 17.12 5.21
CA PRO A 31 -25.14 17.70 5.72
C PRO A 31 -24.18 17.75 4.53
N PHE A 32 -24.01 18.92 3.97
CA PHE A 32 -22.90 19.19 3.08
C PHE A 32 -21.65 19.18 3.97
N THR A 33 -21.24 18.00 4.38
CA THR A 33 -19.92 17.76 4.90
C THR A 33 -18.99 17.91 3.70
N GLY A 34 -18.27 19.02 3.66
CA GLY A 34 -17.08 19.14 2.86
C GLY A 34 -16.11 18.03 3.26
N GLY A 35 -16.37 16.84 2.76
CA GLY A 35 -15.46 15.74 2.84
C GLY A 35 -14.35 16.02 1.85
N GLY A 36 -13.19 16.46 2.36
CA GLY A 36 -11.98 16.31 1.58
C GLY A 36 -11.92 14.88 1.10
N ASP A 37 -11.70 14.68 -0.18
CA ASP A 37 -11.49 13.39 -0.82
C ASP A 37 -10.29 12.69 -0.18
N LYS A 38 -10.51 12.10 0.99
CA LYS A 38 -9.61 11.07 1.51
C LYS A 38 -9.82 9.89 0.58
N LYS A 39 -8.97 9.79 -0.46
CA LYS A 39 -8.83 8.56 -1.24
C LYS A 39 -8.83 7.40 -0.25
N PRO A 40 -9.64 6.35 -0.46
CA PRO A 40 -9.61 5.19 0.40
C PRO A 40 -8.17 4.70 0.44
N LYS A 41 -7.54 4.77 1.61
CA LYS A 41 -6.21 4.17 1.77
C LYS A 41 -6.41 2.69 1.50
N ALA A 42 -5.74 2.17 0.48
CA ALA A 42 -5.79 0.75 0.18
C ALA A 42 -5.35 0.00 1.45
N ASN A 43 -6.29 -0.71 2.06
CA ASN A 43 -5.98 -1.51 3.22
C ASN A 43 -5.17 -2.72 2.74
N VAL A 44 -3.86 -2.60 2.80
CA VAL A 44 -2.90 -3.62 2.34
C VAL A 44 -3.09 -4.96 3.05
N GLN A 45 -3.85 -4.95 4.15
CA GLN A 45 -4.12 -6.13 4.98
C GLN A 45 -5.37 -6.91 4.59
N GLN A 46 -6.25 -6.35 3.74
CA GLN A 46 -7.47 -7.04 3.33
C GLN A 46 -7.22 -7.90 2.10
N GLY A 47 -7.38 -9.20 2.25
CA GLY A 47 -7.40 -10.16 1.14
C GLY A 47 -6.18 -11.04 0.95
N ILE A 48 -5.22 -11.05 1.89
CA ILE A 48 -4.12 -12.02 1.92
C ILE A 48 -4.05 -12.73 3.27
N GLY A 49 -3.59 -13.98 3.29
CA GLY A 49 -3.53 -14.81 4.50
C GLY A 49 -2.47 -14.39 5.51
N VAL A 50 -1.61 -13.43 5.17
CA VAL A 50 -0.46 -12.99 5.96
C VAL A 50 -0.41 -11.47 6.12
N ASN A 51 0.58 -10.94 6.86
CA ASN A 51 0.75 -9.50 7.00
C ASN A 51 1.07 -8.84 5.65
N GLY A 52 0.19 -7.94 5.20
CA GLY A 52 0.30 -7.29 3.90
C GLY A 52 1.50 -6.33 3.78
N TYR A 53 1.98 -5.75 4.88
CA TYR A 53 3.17 -4.90 4.88
C TYR A 53 4.44 -5.74 4.74
N LEU A 54 4.52 -6.90 5.41
CA LEU A 54 5.62 -7.85 5.24
C LEU A 54 5.63 -8.41 3.81
N TRP A 55 4.47 -8.77 3.28
CA TRP A 55 4.32 -9.23 1.91
C TRP A 55 4.84 -8.20 0.90
N ARG A 56 4.35 -6.97 0.98
CA ARG A 56 4.77 -5.89 0.10
C ARG A 56 6.25 -5.57 0.24
N ALA A 57 6.74 -5.49 1.48
CA ALA A 57 8.14 -5.23 1.77
C ALA A 57 9.06 -6.32 1.23
N THR A 58 8.67 -7.59 1.29
CA THR A 58 9.42 -8.71 0.70
C THR A 58 9.59 -8.53 -0.80
N LEU A 59 8.49 -8.27 -1.52
CA LEU A 59 8.54 -8.07 -2.98
C LEU A 59 9.36 -6.83 -3.36
N ASP A 60 9.26 -5.75 -2.58
CA ASP A 60 10.01 -4.52 -2.85
C ASP A 60 11.51 -4.69 -2.55
N THR A 61 11.86 -5.32 -1.42
CA THR A 61 13.26 -5.48 -0.98
C THR A 61 14.04 -6.44 -1.87
N LEU A 62 13.40 -7.53 -2.31
CA LEU A 62 14.03 -8.57 -3.14
C LEU A 62 13.68 -8.43 -4.63
N SER A 63 13.25 -7.24 -5.06
CA SER A 63 12.85 -6.98 -6.45
C SER A 63 13.96 -7.16 -7.48
N PHE A 64 15.23 -7.19 -7.06
CA PHE A 64 16.39 -7.47 -7.90
C PHE A 64 16.56 -8.96 -8.23
N MET A 65 15.91 -9.86 -7.47
CA MET A 65 15.94 -11.30 -7.70
C MET A 65 14.80 -11.73 -8.63
N PRO A 66 15.01 -12.71 -9.52
CA PRO A 66 13.92 -13.28 -10.31
C PRO A 66 12.89 -13.96 -9.40
N LEU A 67 11.64 -13.54 -9.48
CA LEU A 67 10.54 -14.15 -8.74
C LEU A 67 10.16 -15.48 -9.42
N LEU A 68 10.18 -16.57 -8.67
CA LEU A 68 9.79 -17.90 -9.17
C LEU A 68 8.31 -18.18 -8.86
N THR A 69 7.92 -18.11 -7.59
CA THR A 69 6.53 -18.30 -7.15
C THR A 69 6.23 -17.41 -5.96
N ALA A 70 4.97 -17.01 -5.83
CA ALA A 70 4.49 -16.22 -4.71
C ALA A 70 3.09 -16.69 -4.32
N ASP A 71 2.94 -17.20 -3.09
CA ASP A 71 1.66 -17.62 -2.52
C ASP A 71 1.29 -16.72 -1.34
N PRO A 72 0.43 -15.72 -1.55
CA PRO A 72 0.03 -14.80 -0.49
C PRO A 72 -0.84 -15.44 0.59
N TRP A 73 -1.49 -16.58 0.31
CA TRP A 73 -2.30 -17.30 1.28
C TRP A 73 -1.46 -18.16 2.20
N GLY A 74 -0.50 -18.89 1.62
CA GLY A 74 0.47 -19.67 2.36
C GLY A 74 1.62 -18.86 2.95
N GLY A 75 1.76 -17.58 2.55
CA GLY A 75 2.80 -16.70 3.05
C GLY A 75 4.20 -17.07 2.56
N VAL A 76 4.32 -17.64 1.37
CA VAL A 76 5.61 -18.10 0.83
C VAL A 76 5.95 -17.36 -0.44
N VAL A 77 7.18 -16.83 -0.50
CA VAL A 77 7.74 -16.20 -1.69
C VAL A 77 9.05 -16.89 -2.03
N ASN A 78 9.12 -17.48 -3.23
CA ASN A 78 10.31 -18.13 -3.73
C ASN A 78 10.94 -17.31 -4.84
N TYR A 79 12.21 -17.04 -4.71
CA TYR A 79 13.04 -16.41 -5.74
C TYR A 79 13.95 -17.43 -6.39
N ASP A 80 14.15 -17.30 -7.68
CA ASP A 80 15.06 -18.17 -8.43
C ASP A 80 16.51 -17.67 -8.32
N TRP A 81 17.42 -18.42 -8.93
CA TRP A 81 18.84 -18.13 -8.89
C TRP A 81 19.16 -16.73 -9.42
N TYR A 82 19.79 -15.96 -8.57
CA TYR A 82 20.33 -14.64 -8.89
C TYR A 82 21.87 -14.70 -8.91
N VAL A 83 22.46 -14.25 -9.99
CA VAL A 83 23.91 -14.09 -10.13
C VAL A 83 24.24 -12.61 -10.00
N ASN A 84 25.07 -12.27 -9.01
CA ASN A 84 25.55 -10.91 -8.89
C ASN A 84 26.58 -10.62 -10.03
N PRO A 85 26.36 -9.57 -10.83
CA PRO A 85 27.29 -9.21 -11.92
C PRO A 85 28.73 -8.94 -11.43
N GLN A 86 28.90 -8.52 -10.18
CA GLN A 86 30.22 -8.29 -9.58
C GLN A 86 30.93 -9.58 -9.15
N THR A 87 30.17 -10.65 -8.89
CA THR A 87 30.68 -11.97 -8.49
C THR A 87 30.03 -13.08 -9.33
N PRO A 88 30.35 -13.17 -10.63
CA PRO A 88 29.65 -14.05 -11.58
C PRO A 88 29.86 -15.56 -11.32
N ASN A 89 30.76 -15.90 -10.41
CA ASN A 89 31.01 -17.28 -9.99
C ASN A 89 30.19 -17.68 -8.74
N GLU A 90 29.30 -16.80 -8.28
CA GLU A 90 28.41 -17.06 -7.17
C GLU A 90 26.95 -16.83 -7.58
N ARG A 91 26.04 -17.67 -7.09
CA ARG A 91 24.62 -17.45 -7.23
C ARG A 91 23.88 -17.76 -5.96
N PHE A 92 22.77 -17.07 -5.80
CA PHE A 92 21.93 -17.13 -4.60
C PHE A 92 20.49 -17.43 -4.99
N LYS A 93 19.81 -18.18 -4.15
CA LYS A 93 18.38 -18.44 -4.22
C LYS A 93 17.80 -18.13 -2.85
N ALA A 94 16.64 -17.51 -2.79
CA ALA A 94 16.01 -17.13 -1.54
C ALA A 94 14.57 -17.64 -1.46
N THR A 95 14.16 -18.07 -0.25
CA THR A 95 12.78 -18.34 0.10
C THR A 95 12.43 -17.52 1.33
N VAL A 96 11.30 -16.81 1.27
CA VAL A 96 10.79 -16.00 2.38
C VAL A 96 9.48 -16.60 2.85
N PHE A 97 9.39 -16.82 4.16
CA PHE A 97 8.19 -17.26 4.84
C PHE A 97 7.62 -16.15 5.71
N ILE A 98 6.36 -15.80 5.52
CA ILE A 98 5.61 -14.86 6.35
C ILE A 98 4.61 -15.66 7.16
N LEU A 99 4.83 -15.72 8.47
CA LEU A 99 4.23 -16.71 9.38
C LEU A 99 3.04 -16.16 10.18
N ASP A 100 2.79 -14.84 10.16
CA ASP A 100 1.74 -14.21 10.97
C ASP A 100 1.08 -13.05 10.17
N THR A 101 -0.14 -12.73 10.53
CA THR A 101 -0.87 -11.55 10.03
C THR A 101 -0.45 -10.25 10.73
N ARG A 102 0.26 -10.32 11.85
CA ARG A 102 0.77 -9.18 12.61
C ARG A 102 2.18 -8.80 12.16
N LEU A 103 2.48 -7.51 12.20
CA LEU A 103 3.82 -6.99 11.90
C LEU A 103 4.74 -7.21 13.10
N ARG A 104 5.42 -8.36 13.13
CA ARG A 104 6.35 -8.78 14.18
C ARG A 104 7.65 -9.28 13.56
N ALA A 105 8.74 -9.24 14.35
CA ALA A 105 10.05 -9.72 13.88
C ALA A 105 10.08 -11.23 13.65
N ASP A 106 9.40 -11.98 14.53
CA ASP A 106 9.28 -13.46 14.49
C ASP A 106 8.20 -13.94 13.49
N ALA A 107 7.53 -13.02 12.80
CA ALA A 107 6.58 -13.35 11.73
C ALA A 107 7.25 -13.48 10.35
N LEU A 108 8.55 -13.36 10.27
CA LEU A 108 9.33 -13.44 9.04
C LEU A 108 10.50 -14.40 9.23
N ASN A 109 10.71 -15.26 8.24
CA ASN A 109 11.88 -16.12 8.15
C ASN A 109 12.39 -16.11 6.71
N VAL A 110 13.69 -15.93 6.54
CA VAL A 110 14.36 -15.93 5.23
C VAL A 110 15.39 -17.06 5.21
N THR A 111 15.31 -17.87 4.18
CA THR A 111 16.32 -18.91 3.90
C THR A 111 17.03 -18.60 2.62
N VAL A 112 18.36 -18.62 2.63
CA VAL A 112 19.21 -18.35 1.48
C VAL A 112 20.04 -19.60 1.14
N THR A 113 20.07 -19.97 -0.11
CA THR A 113 20.96 -21.01 -0.64
C THR A 113 22.00 -20.34 -1.54
N LYS A 114 23.25 -20.71 -1.37
CA LYS A 114 24.38 -20.22 -2.18
C LYS A 114 25.02 -21.37 -2.94
N GLU A 115 25.38 -21.11 -4.17
CA GLU A 115 26.25 -21.97 -4.96
C GLU A 115 27.40 -21.17 -5.56
N VAL A 116 28.52 -21.84 -5.72
CA VAL A 116 29.73 -21.27 -6.36
C VAL A 116 30.17 -22.18 -7.51
N LYS A 117 30.81 -21.60 -8.52
CA LYS A 117 31.42 -22.36 -9.59
C LYS A 117 32.73 -22.96 -9.11
N ASP A 118 32.90 -24.26 -9.32
CA ASP A 118 34.15 -24.95 -9.11
C ASP A 118 35.15 -24.72 -10.27
N ALA A 119 36.34 -25.29 -10.17
CA ALA A 119 37.39 -25.19 -11.18
C ALA A 119 36.98 -25.77 -12.55
N ALA A 120 36.01 -26.69 -12.60
CA ALA A 120 35.47 -27.30 -13.81
C ALA A 120 34.29 -26.47 -14.38
N GLY A 121 33.84 -25.40 -13.67
CA GLY A 121 32.70 -24.57 -14.08
C GLY A 121 31.35 -25.12 -13.64
N ALA A 122 31.30 -26.19 -12.87
CA ALA A 122 30.07 -26.71 -12.29
C ALA A 122 29.63 -25.97 -11.04
N TRP A 123 28.31 -25.84 -10.85
CA TRP A 123 27.76 -25.22 -9.65
C TRP A 123 27.77 -26.19 -8.48
N THR A 124 28.37 -25.78 -7.38
CA THR A 124 28.48 -26.58 -6.13
C THR A 124 27.94 -25.78 -4.97
N SER A 125 27.24 -26.46 -4.05
CA SER A 125 26.69 -25.82 -2.84
C SER A 125 27.82 -25.23 -1.99
N ALA A 126 27.59 -24.04 -1.47
CA ALA A 126 28.51 -23.32 -0.60
C ALA A 126 27.78 -22.79 0.64
N PRO A 127 28.49 -22.66 1.79
CA PRO A 127 27.88 -22.09 2.99
C PRO A 127 27.50 -20.62 2.78
N VAL A 128 26.34 -20.24 3.32
CA VAL A 128 25.90 -18.87 3.42
C VAL A 128 26.41 -18.31 4.76
N ALA A 129 26.84 -17.06 4.78
CA ALA A 129 27.15 -16.39 6.04
C ALA A 129 25.86 -16.26 6.86
N ALA A 130 25.85 -16.69 8.12
CA ALA A 130 24.67 -16.69 9.00
C ALA A 130 24.04 -15.28 9.13
N GLN A 131 24.83 -14.24 8.98
CA GLN A 131 24.39 -12.85 9.03
C GLN A 131 23.52 -12.47 7.81
N THR A 132 23.70 -13.12 6.66
CA THR A 132 23.01 -12.76 5.40
C THR A 132 21.50 -12.89 5.55
N GLU A 133 21.01 -13.98 6.12
CA GLU A 133 19.57 -14.21 6.33
C GLU A 133 18.99 -13.16 7.30
N THR A 134 19.68 -12.92 8.42
CA THR A 134 19.30 -11.89 9.41
C THR A 134 19.28 -10.49 8.81
N ASP A 135 20.25 -10.14 7.97
CA ASP A 135 20.30 -8.83 7.31
C ASP A 135 19.13 -8.64 6.33
N LEU A 136 18.77 -9.69 5.60
CA LEU A 136 17.59 -9.66 4.71
C LEU A 136 16.28 -9.54 5.51
N GLU A 137 16.13 -10.29 6.59
CA GLU A 137 14.98 -10.18 7.49
C GLU A 137 14.85 -8.76 8.05
N ASN A 138 15.95 -8.18 8.54
CA ASN A 138 15.97 -6.82 9.06
C ASN A 138 15.64 -5.77 8.00
N ALA A 139 16.12 -5.94 6.77
CA ALA A 139 15.81 -5.04 5.65
C ALA A 139 14.32 -5.09 5.32
N ILE A 140 13.72 -6.28 5.22
CA ILE A 140 12.30 -6.47 4.96
C ILE A 140 11.45 -5.89 6.09
N LEU A 141 11.79 -6.17 7.35
CA LEU A 141 11.09 -5.64 8.53
C LEU A 141 11.13 -4.10 8.59
N THR A 142 12.27 -3.52 8.29
CA THR A 142 12.43 -2.06 8.24
C THR A 142 11.54 -1.45 7.17
N LYS A 143 11.54 -2.03 5.98
CA LYS A 143 10.67 -1.61 4.87
C LYS A 143 9.18 -1.76 5.22
N ALA A 144 8.80 -2.87 5.84
CA ALA A 144 7.43 -3.12 6.27
C ALA A 144 6.93 -2.10 7.30
N ARG A 145 7.78 -1.71 8.27
CA ARG A 145 7.48 -0.65 9.24
C ARG A 145 7.31 0.71 8.57
N GLN A 146 8.17 1.04 7.61
CA GLN A 146 8.03 2.29 6.83
C GLN A 146 6.70 2.33 6.07
N LEU A 147 6.32 1.24 5.41
CA LEU A 147 5.05 1.12 4.71
C LEU A 147 3.85 1.26 5.67
N ASN A 148 3.92 0.64 6.84
CA ASN A 148 2.89 0.75 7.87
C ASN A 148 2.74 2.21 8.36
N LEU A 149 3.83 2.88 8.68
CA LEU A 149 3.82 4.28 9.12
C LEU A 149 3.27 5.21 8.04
N ALA A 150 3.64 5.01 6.78
CA ALA A 150 3.14 5.80 5.65
C ALA A 150 1.63 5.64 5.43
N ASN A 151 1.03 4.53 5.87
CA ASN A 151 -0.41 4.26 5.76
C ASN A 151 -1.20 4.59 7.05
N ALA A 152 -0.53 4.88 8.16
CA ALA A 152 -1.17 5.20 9.43
C ALA A 152 -1.60 6.68 9.56
N GLY A 153 -1.13 7.57 8.67
CA GLY A 153 -1.40 9.02 8.68
C GLY A 153 -2.67 9.48 7.94
#